data_84740260cd04a7fda186af0d8298abe8
#
_entry.id   84740260cd04a7fda186af0d8298abe8
#
_cell.length_a   1.000
_cell.length_b   1.000
_cell.length_c   1.000
_cell.angle_alpha   90.00
_cell.angle_beta   90.00
_cell.angle_gamma   90.00
#
_symmetry.space_group_name_H-M   'P 1'
#
loop_
_entity.id
_entity.type
_entity.pdbx_description
1 polymer ?
#
loop_
_entity_poly.entity_id
_entity_poly.type
_entity_poly.pdbx_seq_one_letter_code
_entity_poly.pdbx_strand_id
1 'polypeptide(L)'
;MAILRFGDFELDVRSRELRRGSACVRLQEQPLEILRLMLERPGDVITRDELRQRLWPDGTFVDFEHSLNAAIKRLRAALGDDADRPAFIETVPRRGYRFVCSVPTERNSATPGHASPDLRLVVLPFSNLSDDSSQEYFSDGLTEELIAQLGPLCRGQVGIIGRWSSMFFKGSLQRAREIGEALKAEYLLEGSTRRDGSRVRITARLVEAATETQLWSETYERSTADWLSVQADVAGRVARSRLRELVPPARAIVAPRDHPRAYQAYLKGKYQWARPGDVGLDEALRWFTEAVTDAPDFAAALAALARVQVASAEYYHEMPRVALAAARESATRALAIDPTVSEAHAVTGDLYRMLDGDWMAAEASYAEAIKLNPSNGAALRSYGLMLALESRYGEALAAVERARELDPLCLGTNNTGTWTRYVSGDYESAIAHCRSMLEMDPEFVSAHCVLAAALLQAGRGDEALAQLNLALTFDPSHPVLLSWLAHVKAVLGCRSQAQALIARARSLERTRYVPPFHLALAHTGLGERDEAFEALDQAWLDRDPALATLDAEPRFEPLRSDPRYRPLVERIKIPRSRVGV
;
A
#
# COMPACT_ATOMS: atom_id res chain seq x y z
N MET A 1 8.75 10.52 25.89
CA MET A 1 9.98 10.06 26.58
C MET A 1 10.82 9.37 25.53
N ALA A 2 12.02 9.85 25.21
CA ALA A 2 12.82 9.24 24.13
C ALA A 2 13.87 8.31 24.76
N ILE A 3 13.50 7.03 24.92
CA ILE A 3 14.43 5.95 25.23
C ILE A 3 14.76 5.26 23.90
N LEU A 4 16.03 5.25 23.50
CA LEU A 4 16.51 4.58 22.29
C LEU A 4 17.04 3.19 22.66
N ARG A 5 16.50 2.15 22.02
CA ARG A 5 16.88 0.75 22.25
C ARG A 5 17.68 0.21 21.07
N PHE A 6 18.75 -0.54 21.33
CA PHE A 6 19.55 -1.18 20.28
C PHE A 6 20.33 -2.39 20.85
N GLY A 7 20.25 -3.51 20.21
CA GLY A 7 20.77 -4.76 20.80
C GLY A 7 20.29 -4.95 22.24
N ASP A 8 21.19 -5.17 23.19
CA ASP A 8 20.88 -5.31 24.63
C ASP A 8 20.92 -3.98 25.40
N PHE A 9 21.00 -2.83 24.70
CA PHE A 9 21.19 -1.52 25.32
C PHE A 9 19.97 -0.63 25.21
N GLU A 10 19.80 0.24 26.23
CA GLU A 10 18.81 1.32 26.28
C GLU A 10 19.51 2.64 26.61
N LEU A 11 19.32 3.66 25.76
CA LEU A 11 19.80 5.02 26.00
C LEU A 11 18.60 5.93 26.35
N ASP A 12 18.53 6.42 27.57
CA ASP A 12 17.61 7.51 27.91
C ASP A 12 18.27 8.86 27.52
N VAL A 13 17.68 9.51 26.50
CA VAL A 13 18.19 10.77 25.94
C VAL A 13 18.05 11.93 26.94
N ARG A 14 17.10 11.88 27.88
CA ARG A 14 16.88 12.94 28.89
C ARG A 14 17.84 12.84 30.06
N SER A 15 17.95 11.64 30.64
CA SER A 15 18.87 11.42 31.78
C SER A 15 20.31 11.24 31.32
N ARG A 16 20.54 11.07 29.97
CA ARG A 16 21.84 10.75 29.38
C ARG A 16 22.48 9.48 29.95
N GLU A 17 21.65 8.50 30.29
CA GLU A 17 22.08 7.21 30.84
C GLU A 17 22.00 6.11 29.79
N LEU A 18 23.10 5.39 29.61
CA LEU A 18 23.14 4.14 28.84
C LEU A 18 22.99 2.97 29.80
N ARG A 19 22.11 2.03 29.49
CA ARG A 19 21.88 0.82 30.28
C ARG A 19 22.01 -0.43 29.42
N ARG A 20 22.50 -1.50 30.03
CA ARG A 20 22.46 -2.85 29.45
C ARG A 20 21.65 -3.74 30.39
N GLY A 21 20.41 -4.04 30.05
CA GLY A 21 19.45 -4.62 30.98
C GLY A 21 19.26 -3.73 32.23
N SER A 22 19.51 -4.25 33.43
CA SER A 22 19.42 -3.47 34.68
C SER A 22 20.70 -2.71 35.03
N ALA A 23 21.80 -2.91 34.33
CA ALA A 23 23.11 -2.32 34.65
C ALA A 23 23.32 -0.99 33.91
N CYS A 24 23.73 0.06 34.66
CA CYS A 24 24.12 1.35 34.07
C CYS A 24 25.54 1.26 33.48
N VAL A 25 25.69 1.62 32.21
CA VAL A 25 26.98 1.67 31.50
C VAL A 25 27.50 3.11 31.52
N ARG A 26 28.58 3.36 32.25
CA ARG A 26 29.16 4.71 32.35
C ARG A 26 29.88 5.10 31.08
N LEU A 27 29.39 6.13 30.40
CA LEU A 27 30.02 6.77 29.26
C LEU A 27 30.41 8.22 29.61
N GLN A 28 31.55 8.65 29.08
CA GLN A 28 31.93 10.08 29.09
C GLN A 28 31.07 10.85 28.09
N GLU A 29 31.01 12.18 28.25
CA GLU A 29 30.13 13.03 27.46
C GLU A 29 30.33 12.92 25.95
N GLN A 30 31.55 12.96 25.45
CA GLN A 30 31.84 12.86 24.01
C GLN A 30 31.44 11.52 23.38
N PRO A 31 31.83 10.34 23.92
CA PRO A 31 31.33 9.05 23.44
C PRO A 31 29.81 8.94 23.48
N LEU A 32 29.16 9.50 24.49
CA LEU A 32 27.72 9.49 24.61
C LEU A 32 27.04 10.35 23.53
N GLU A 33 27.57 11.53 23.25
CA GLU A 33 27.07 12.42 22.21
C GLU A 33 27.27 11.82 20.80
N ILE A 34 28.40 11.14 20.57
CA ILE A 34 28.64 10.36 19.33
C ILE A 34 27.57 9.27 19.18
N LEU A 35 27.33 8.50 20.24
CA LEU A 35 26.31 7.45 20.24
C LEU A 35 24.92 8.04 19.95
N ARG A 36 24.57 9.16 20.56
CA ARG A 36 23.30 9.84 20.35
C ARG A 36 23.14 10.25 18.87
N LEU A 37 24.16 10.86 18.27
CA LEU A 37 24.15 11.25 16.85
C LEU A 37 24.00 10.04 15.93
N MET A 38 24.69 8.93 16.26
CA MET A 38 24.58 7.70 15.50
C MET A 38 23.20 7.05 15.60
N LEU A 39 22.57 7.11 16.77
CA LEU A 39 21.23 6.58 17.01
C LEU A 39 20.11 7.48 16.43
N GLU A 40 20.39 8.75 16.15
CA GLU A 40 19.47 9.65 15.44
C GLU A 40 19.36 9.30 13.95
N ARG A 41 20.43 8.75 13.35
CA ARG A 41 20.50 8.39 11.93
C ARG A 41 21.17 7.00 11.75
N PRO A 42 20.52 5.92 12.22
CA PRO A 42 21.06 4.57 12.10
C PRO A 42 21.23 4.19 10.62
N GLY A 43 22.36 3.60 10.28
CA GLY A 43 22.70 3.21 8.91
C GLY A 43 23.37 4.31 8.08
N ASP A 44 23.26 5.57 8.46
CA ASP A 44 23.95 6.69 7.79
C ASP A 44 25.41 6.79 8.20
N VAL A 45 26.24 7.27 7.26
CA VAL A 45 27.64 7.63 7.56
C VAL A 45 27.66 9.02 8.16
N ILE A 46 28.04 9.14 9.43
CA ILE A 46 28.33 10.43 10.05
C ILE A 46 29.78 10.77 9.74
N THR A 47 29.96 11.88 9.03
CA THR A 47 31.30 12.29 8.57
C THR A 47 32.14 12.81 9.73
N ARG A 48 33.48 12.76 9.55
CA ARG A 48 34.41 13.29 10.54
C ARG A 48 34.22 14.80 10.76
N ASP A 49 33.87 15.53 9.71
CA ASP A 49 33.60 16.97 9.77
C ASP A 49 32.31 17.28 10.52
N GLU A 50 31.24 16.51 10.35
CA GLU A 50 30.01 16.63 11.14
C GLU A 50 30.28 16.39 12.63
N LEU A 51 31.04 15.34 12.97
CA LEU A 51 31.43 15.06 14.35
C LEU A 51 32.27 16.18 14.93
N ARG A 52 33.19 16.77 14.14
CA ARG A 52 34.00 17.90 14.57
C ARG A 52 33.16 19.12 14.89
N GLN A 53 32.28 19.53 13.98
CA GLN A 53 31.41 20.69 14.16
C GLN A 53 30.49 20.54 15.38
N ARG A 54 30.02 19.32 15.66
CA ARG A 54 29.06 19.07 16.74
C ARG A 54 29.72 18.93 18.10
N LEU A 55 30.90 18.31 18.17
CA LEU A 55 31.59 18.04 19.45
C LEU A 55 32.55 19.17 19.87
N TRP A 56 33.00 19.99 18.93
CA TRP A 56 33.96 21.10 19.16
C TRP A 56 33.59 22.35 18.35
N PRO A 57 32.46 23.03 18.67
CA PRO A 57 31.95 24.16 17.87
C PRO A 57 32.85 25.41 17.92
N ASP A 58 33.68 25.58 18.95
CA ASP A 58 34.40 26.84 19.22
C ASP A 58 35.91 26.80 18.89
N GLY A 59 36.37 25.97 17.96
CA GLY A 59 37.75 26.05 17.45
C GLY A 59 38.85 25.82 18.48
N THR A 60 38.57 25.07 19.56
CA THR A 60 39.56 24.72 20.59
C THR A 60 40.71 23.96 19.96
N PHE A 61 41.96 24.38 20.20
CA PHE A 61 43.20 23.73 19.76
C PHE A 61 43.37 22.36 20.43
N VAL A 62 42.70 21.35 19.88
CA VAL A 62 42.87 19.93 20.27
C VAL A 62 43.18 19.17 18.99
N ASP A 63 44.09 18.22 19.06
CA ASP A 63 44.26 17.25 17.98
C ASP A 63 42.95 16.45 17.82
N PHE A 64 42.12 16.96 16.90
CA PHE A 64 40.78 16.47 16.63
C PHE A 64 40.77 14.97 16.29
N GLU A 65 41.69 14.56 15.39
CA GLU A 65 41.75 13.16 14.92
C GLU A 65 42.07 12.20 16.07
N HIS A 66 43.01 12.58 16.95
CA HIS A 66 43.33 11.78 18.10
C HIS A 66 42.18 11.71 19.10
N SER A 67 41.53 12.84 19.36
CA SER A 67 40.41 12.93 20.32
C SER A 67 39.17 12.16 19.84
N LEU A 68 38.81 12.24 18.54
CA LEU A 68 37.71 11.51 17.95
C LEU A 68 37.96 10.00 17.98
N ASN A 69 39.14 9.56 17.56
CA ASN A 69 39.51 8.14 17.57
C ASN A 69 39.48 7.56 18.99
N ALA A 70 39.94 8.34 20.00
CA ALA A 70 39.88 7.95 21.41
C ALA A 70 38.43 7.87 21.92
N ALA A 71 37.55 8.78 21.52
CA ALA A 71 36.13 8.74 21.90
C ALA A 71 35.42 7.51 21.27
N ILE A 72 35.66 7.23 19.99
CA ILE A 72 35.13 6.04 19.32
C ILE A 72 35.64 4.74 19.98
N LYS A 73 36.92 4.69 20.30
CA LYS A 73 37.51 3.52 21.01
C LYS A 73 36.85 3.27 22.36
N ARG A 74 36.57 4.34 23.15
CA ARG A 74 35.86 4.24 24.42
C ARG A 74 34.42 3.80 24.24
N LEU A 75 33.75 4.31 23.20
CA LEU A 75 32.38 3.94 22.87
C LEU A 75 32.28 2.46 22.50
N ARG A 76 33.18 1.97 21.65
CA ARG A 76 33.26 0.53 21.30
C ARG A 76 33.52 -0.33 22.53
N ALA A 77 34.46 0.05 23.37
CA ALA A 77 34.74 -0.68 24.61
C ALA A 77 33.52 -0.77 25.53
N ALA A 78 32.72 0.29 25.63
CA ALA A 78 31.50 0.31 26.44
C ALA A 78 30.36 -0.53 25.86
N LEU A 79 30.28 -0.64 24.52
CA LEU A 79 29.31 -1.47 23.83
C LEU A 79 29.76 -2.94 23.65
N GLY A 80 31.03 -3.24 23.95
CA GLY A 80 31.60 -4.55 23.65
C GLY A 80 31.76 -4.81 22.15
N ASP A 81 32.01 -3.76 21.37
CA ASP A 81 32.07 -3.78 19.90
C ASP A 81 33.54 -3.95 19.42
N ASP A 82 33.71 -4.70 18.34
CA ASP A 82 35.00 -4.96 17.71
C ASP A 82 35.13 -4.19 16.39
N ALA A 83 36.28 -3.52 16.20
CA ALA A 83 36.53 -2.72 15.00
C ALA A 83 36.65 -3.55 13.71
N ASP A 84 37.12 -4.80 13.83
CA ASP A 84 37.32 -5.72 12.70
C ASP A 84 36.08 -6.55 12.38
N ARG A 85 35.16 -6.67 13.36
CA ARG A 85 33.82 -7.31 13.20
C ARG A 85 32.77 -6.50 13.91
N PRO A 86 32.38 -5.33 13.35
CA PRO A 86 31.52 -4.39 14.04
C PRO A 86 30.08 -4.93 14.16
N ALA A 87 29.60 -5.03 15.41
CA ALA A 87 28.21 -5.30 15.71
C ALA A 87 27.39 -4.01 15.84
N PHE A 88 28.03 -2.89 16.18
CA PHE A 88 27.38 -1.59 16.41
C PHE A 88 27.98 -0.47 15.56
N ILE A 89 29.32 -0.32 15.47
CA ILE A 89 29.96 0.84 14.86
C ILE A 89 30.94 0.40 13.77
N GLU A 90 30.59 0.59 12.54
CA GLU A 90 31.46 0.40 11.39
C GLU A 90 32.31 1.64 11.14
N THR A 91 33.61 1.45 10.84
CA THR A 91 34.47 2.51 10.32
C THR A 91 34.40 2.56 8.81
N VAL A 92 33.93 3.65 8.24
CA VAL A 92 33.95 3.89 6.79
C VAL A 92 35.24 4.65 6.44
N PRO A 93 36.21 3.99 5.77
CA PRO A 93 37.52 4.57 5.53
C PRO A 93 37.46 5.94 4.85
N ARG A 94 38.22 6.90 5.38
CA ARG A 94 38.32 8.31 4.90
C ARG A 94 37.02 9.13 4.97
N ARG A 95 35.87 8.55 5.38
CA ARG A 95 34.56 9.22 5.42
C ARG A 95 34.07 9.48 6.84
N GLY A 96 34.03 8.47 7.69
CA GLY A 96 33.48 8.63 9.02
C GLY A 96 33.11 7.30 9.68
N TYR A 97 31.99 7.29 10.39
CA TYR A 97 31.49 6.13 11.11
C TYR A 97 30.02 5.90 10.85
N ARG A 98 29.58 4.65 10.89
CA ARG A 98 28.18 4.23 10.65
C ARG A 98 27.71 3.36 11.81
N PHE A 99 26.49 3.55 12.25
CA PHE A 99 25.85 2.64 13.20
C PHE A 99 25.15 1.53 12.43
N VAL A 100 25.60 0.27 12.63
CA VAL A 100 25.13 -0.89 11.83
C VAL A 100 24.09 -1.75 12.53
N CYS A 101 23.92 -1.60 13.86
CA CYS A 101 22.89 -2.32 14.58
C CYS A 101 21.52 -1.69 14.32
N SER A 102 20.49 -2.53 14.13
CA SER A 102 19.11 -2.05 14.00
C SER A 102 18.69 -1.35 15.30
N VAL A 103 18.33 -0.08 15.20
CA VAL A 103 17.75 0.70 16.28
C VAL A 103 16.26 0.71 16.06
N PRO A 104 15.43 0.05 16.89
CA PRO A 104 14.00 0.27 16.87
C PRO A 104 13.77 1.73 17.27
N THR A 105 13.65 2.60 16.31
CA THR A 105 13.42 4.02 16.56
C THR A 105 11.97 4.20 17.00
N GLU A 106 11.73 4.35 18.30
CA GLU A 106 10.56 5.10 18.76
C GLU A 106 10.77 6.58 18.34
N ARG A 107 10.77 6.84 17.04
CA ARG A 107 10.47 8.19 16.59
C ARG A 107 9.01 8.42 16.93
N ASN A 108 8.75 9.50 17.65
CA ASN A 108 7.48 10.23 17.70
C ASN A 108 7.17 10.89 16.32
N SER A 109 7.29 10.17 15.28
CA SER A 109 6.45 10.15 14.10
C SER A 109 5.75 8.80 14.20
N ALA A 110 4.59 8.77 14.84
CA ALA A 110 3.66 7.69 14.67
C ALA A 110 3.45 7.58 13.16
N THR A 111 4.23 6.72 12.49
CA THR A 111 3.83 6.21 11.20
C THR A 111 2.46 5.60 11.46
N PRO A 112 1.39 6.15 10.88
CA PRO A 112 0.06 5.64 11.13
C PRO A 112 0.05 4.16 10.77
N GLY A 113 -0.12 3.25 11.75
CA GLY A 113 -0.26 1.83 11.49
C GLY A 113 0.72 0.86 12.19
N HIS A 114 1.58 1.28 13.13
CA HIS A 114 2.61 0.40 13.72
C HIS A 114 2.13 -0.59 14.80
N ALA A 115 0.90 -0.50 15.29
CA ALA A 115 0.35 -1.50 16.20
C ALA A 115 -0.65 -2.38 15.45
N SER A 116 -0.29 -3.65 15.20
CA SER A 116 -1.28 -4.64 14.79
C SER A 116 -2.27 -4.83 15.93
N PRO A 117 -3.59 -4.75 15.70
CA PRO A 117 -4.55 -5.06 16.75
C PRO A 117 -4.39 -6.52 17.15
N ASP A 118 -4.41 -6.77 18.47
CA ASP A 118 -4.33 -8.11 19.03
C ASP A 118 -5.56 -8.96 18.66
N LEU A 119 -6.66 -8.31 18.28
CA LEU A 119 -7.93 -8.95 17.92
C LEU A 119 -8.32 -8.60 16.47
N ARG A 120 -8.87 -9.59 15.77
CA ARG A 120 -9.37 -9.42 14.39
C ARG A 120 -10.79 -9.95 14.26
N LEU A 121 -11.58 -9.24 13.45
CA LEU A 121 -12.95 -9.60 13.09
C LEU A 121 -13.05 -9.74 11.58
N VAL A 122 -13.55 -10.85 11.10
CA VAL A 122 -13.96 -11.02 9.71
C VAL A 122 -15.47 -10.90 9.57
N VAL A 123 -15.93 -10.10 8.62
CA VAL A 123 -17.33 -10.09 8.19
C VAL A 123 -17.45 -11.04 7.03
N LEU A 124 -18.05 -12.20 7.25
CA LEU A 124 -18.27 -13.18 6.18
C LEU A 124 -19.35 -12.71 5.20
N PRO A 125 -19.28 -13.14 3.94
CA PRO A 125 -20.33 -12.83 2.96
C PRO A 125 -21.70 -13.27 3.45
N PHE A 126 -22.64 -12.31 3.51
CA PHE A 126 -24.01 -12.61 3.90
C PHE A 126 -24.70 -13.45 2.84
N SER A 127 -25.33 -14.53 3.26
CA SER A 127 -26.03 -15.43 2.34
C SER A 127 -27.34 -14.82 1.84
N ASN A 128 -27.56 -14.85 0.52
CA ASN A 128 -28.84 -14.47 -0.05
C ASN A 128 -29.83 -15.65 0.06
N LEU A 129 -30.85 -15.48 0.87
CA LEU A 129 -31.95 -16.46 1.05
C LEU A 129 -33.22 -16.06 0.28
N SER A 130 -33.14 -15.10 -0.63
CA SER A 130 -34.22 -14.74 -1.55
C SER A 130 -34.25 -15.74 -2.71
N ASP A 131 -35.44 -15.98 -3.27
CA ASP A 131 -35.62 -16.86 -4.44
C ASP A 131 -35.04 -16.23 -5.74
N ASP A 132 -34.56 -15.00 -5.69
CA ASP A 132 -34.03 -14.21 -6.79
C ASP A 132 -32.51 -14.01 -6.66
N SER A 133 -31.73 -14.70 -7.50
CA SER A 133 -30.27 -14.59 -7.56
C SER A 133 -29.79 -13.18 -7.99
N SER A 134 -30.65 -12.40 -8.65
CA SER A 134 -30.31 -11.02 -9.00
C SER A 134 -30.15 -10.11 -7.78
N GLN A 135 -30.50 -10.57 -6.56
CA GLN A 135 -30.33 -9.85 -5.30
C GLN A 135 -28.96 -10.13 -4.62
N GLU A 136 -28.06 -10.91 -5.23
CA GLU A 136 -26.71 -11.18 -4.69
C GLU A 136 -25.93 -9.87 -4.39
N TYR A 137 -26.05 -8.86 -5.27
CA TYR A 137 -25.39 -7.57 -5.06
C TYR A 137 -25.78 -6.91 -3.73
N PHE A 138 -26.97 -7.22 -3.23
CA PHE A 138 -27.47 -6.67 -1.99
C PHE A 138 -26.75 -7.30 -0.78
N SER A 139 -26.63 -8.60 -0.76
CA SER A 139 -25.94 -9.35 0.31
C SER A 139 -24.43 -9.03 0.35
N ASP A 140 -23.81 -8.99 -0.82
CA ASP A 140 -22.38 -8.68 -0.95
C ASP A 140 -22.12 -7.20 -0.61
N GLY A 141 -22.96 -6.29 -1.10
CA GLY A 141 -22.85 -4.87 -0.78
C GLY A 141 -23.05 -4.59 0.72
N LEU A 142 -23.98 -5.30 1.37
CA LEU A 142 -24.16 -5.23 2.83
C LEU A 142 -22.88 -5.68 3.57
N THR A 143 -22.27 -6.77 3.13
CA THR A 143 -21.02 -7.28 3.71
C THR A 143 -19.92 -6.23 3.63
N GLU A 144 -19.71 -5.63 2.45
CA GLU A 144 -18.71 -4.58 2.27
C GLU A 144 -18.97 -3.34 3.09
N GLU A 145 -20.23 -2.93 3.16
CA GLU A 145 -20.60 -1.76 3.93
C GLU A 145 -20.38 -1.98 5.43
N LEU A 146 -20.63 -3.19 5.94
CA LEU A 146 -20.31 -3.55 7.32
C LEU A 146 -18.80 -3.52 7.58
N ILE A 147 -17.98 -4.01 6.65
CA ILE A 147 -16.51 -3.90 6.73
C ILE A 147 -16.09 -2.42 6.79
N ALA A 148 -16.65 -1.59 5.92
CA ALA A 148 -16.31 -0.16 5.86
C ALA A 148 -16.73 0.60 7.13
N GLN A 149 -17.89 0.27 7.70
CA GLN A 149 -18.40 0.93 8.92
C GLN A 149 -17.71 0.46 10.20
N LEU A 150 -17.37 -0.82 10.28
CA LEU A 150 -16.70 -1.38 11.48
C LEU A 150 -15.26 -0.87 11.63
N GLY A 151 -14.55 -0.63 10.55
CA GLY A 151 -13.16 -0.15 10.59
C GLY A 151 -12.98 1.13 11.41
N PRO A 152 -13.66 2.24 11.10
CA PRO A 152 -13.62 3.47 11.89
C PRO A 152 -14.15 3.31 13.33
N LEU A 153 -15.18 2.46 13.51
CA LEU A 153 -15.77 2.21 14.84
C LEU A 153 -14.77 1.54 15.78
N CYS A 154 -13.99 0.58 15.28
CA CYS A 154 -13.04 -0.18 16.09
C CYS A 154 -11.75 0.58 16.41
N ARG A 155 -11.49 1.74 15.79
CA ARG A 155 -10.35 2.66 16.05
C ARG A 155 -8.98 1.96 16.21
N GLY A 156 -8.77 0.87 15.49
CA GLY A 156 -7.53 0.10 15.53
C GLY A 156 -7.37 -0.85 16.71
N GLN A 157 -8.33 -0.93 17.63
CA GLN A 157 -8.32 -1.91 18.73
C GLN A 157 -8.69 -3.31 18.24
N VAL A 158 -9.54 -3.38 17.21
CA VAL A 158 -9.88 -4.60 16.48
C VAL A 158 -9.59 -4.37 15.01
N GLY A 159 -8.79 -5.23 14.41
CA GLY A 159 -8.53 -5.24 12.97
C GLY A 159 -9.73 -5.81 12.23
N ILE A 160 -10.26 -5.09 11.26
CA ILE A 160 -11.33 -5.60 10.41
C ILE A 160 -10.69 -6.22 9.17
N ILE A 161 -10.95 -7.52 8.97
CA ILE A 161 -10.46 -8.24 7.79
C ILE A 161 -11.09 -7.66 6.54
N GLY A 162 -10.25 -7.40 5.55
CA GLY A 162 -10.64 -6.78 4.31
C GLY A 162 -11.49 -7.69 3.42
N ARG A 163 -12.08 -7.05 2.44
CA ARG A 163 -13.08 -7.65 1.58
C ARG A 163 -12.58 -8.86 0.79
N TRP A 164 -11.36 -8.79 0.19
CA TRP A 164 -10.87 -9.85 -0.68
C TRP A 164 -10.77 -11.17 0.08
N SER A 165 -10.22 -11.13 1.29
CA SER A 165 -10.13 -12.30 2.16
C SER A 165 -11.48 -12.76 2.68
N SER A 166 -12.40 -11.83 2.98
CA SER A 166 -13.77 -12.15 3.36
C SER A 166 -14.51 -12.89 2.24
N MET A 167 -14.51 -12.32 1.02
CA MET A 167 -15.26 -12.85 -0.12
C MET A 167 -14.72 -14.19 -0.64
N PHE A 168 -13.46 -14.52 -0.37
CA PHE A 168 -12.91 -15.85 -0.68
C PHE A 168 -13.71 -16.99 -0.04
N PHE A 169 -14.33 -16.74 1.11
CA PHE A 169 -15.15 -17.72 1.81
C PHE A 169 -16.63 -17.70 1.40
N LYS A 170 -17.00 -17.00 0.31
CA LYS A 170 -18.39 -16.98 -0.17
C LYS A 170 -18.83 -18.38 -0.59
N GLY A 171 -19.92 -18.87 0.05
CA GLY A 171 -20.43 -20.22 -0.20
C GLY A 171 -19.56 -21.35 0.36
N SER A 172 -18.53 -21.04 1.15
CA SER A 172 -17.69 -22.02 1.81
C SER A 172 -18.49 -22.84 2.85
N LEU A 173 -18.19 -24.14 2.93
CA LEU A 173 -18.70 -25.04 3.96
C LEU A 173 -17.74 -25.18 5.15
N GLN A 174 -16.66 -24.42 5.18
CA GLN A 174 -15.69 -24.45 6.27
C GLN A 174 -16.31 -23.96 7.58
N ARG A 175 -15.84 -24.53 8.68
CA ARG A 175 -16.29 -24.15 10.01
C ARG A 175 -15.72 -22.80 10.43
N ALA A 176 -16.39 -22.10 11.34
CA ALA A 176 -15.93 -20.81 11.85
C ALA A 176 -14.49 -20.86 12.39
N ARG A 177 -14.13 -21.97 13.05
CA ARG A 177 -12.77 -22.20 13.55
C ARG A 177 -11.73 -22.25 12.42
N GLU A 178 -12.01 -22.99 11.35
CA GLU A 178 -11.09 -23.13 10.21
C GLU A 178 -10.86 -21.79 9.50
N ILE A 179 -11.93 -21.02 9.32
CA ILE A 179 -11.87 -19.67 8.74
C ILE A 179 -11.09 -18.72 9.67
N GLY A 180 -11.36 -18.80 10.98
CA GLY A 180 -10.65 -18.01 11.99
C GLY A 180 -9.14 -18.29 12.00
N GLU A 181 -8.75 -19.57 11.93
CA GLU A 181 -7.35 -19.99 11.85
C GLU A 181 -6.68 -19.48 10.55
N ALA A 182 -7.36 -19.63 9.41
CA ALA A 182 -6.85 -19.20 8.10
C ALA A 182 -6.62 -17.68 8.02
N LEU A 183 -7.54 -16.89 8.58
CA LEU A 183 -7.46 -15.41 8.57
C LEU A 183 -6.84 -14.81 9.83
N LYS A 184 -6.49 -15.64 10.81
CA LYS A 184 -6.07 -15.23 12.15
C LYS A 184 -7.09 -14.26 12.77
N ALA A 185 -8.38 -14.60 12.66
CA ALA A 185 -9.50 -13.80 13.16
C ALA A 185 -10.12 -14.50 14.37
N GLU A 186 -10.25 -13.77 15.48
CA GLU A 186 -10.85 -14.25 16.72
C GLU A 186 -12.37 -14.25 16.62
N TYR A 187 -12.93 -13.37 15.81
CA TYR A 187 -14.38 -13.19 15.68
C TYR A 187 -14.83 -13.23 14.22
N LEU A 188 -15.98 -13.84 14.00
CA LEU A 188 -16.67 -13.86 12.72
C LEU A 188 -18.04 -13.19 12.85
N LEU A 189 -18.33 -12.24 11.98
CA LEU A 189 -19.69 -11.72 11.77
C LEU A 189 -20.24 -12.39 10.53
N GLU A 190 -21.28 -13.19 10.69
CA GLU A 190 -21.94 -13.88 9.60
C GLU A 190 -23.44 -13.58 9.59
N GLY A 191 -24.10 -13.86 8.47
CA GLY A 191 -25.53 -13.59 8.40
C GLY A 191 -26.17 -13.98 7.09
N SER A 192 -27.42 -13.60 6.99
CA SER A 192 -28.22 -13.81 5.79
C SER A 192 -29.16 -12.64 5.52
N THR A 193 -29.51 -12.47 4.26
CA THR A 193 -30.50 -11.51 3.81
C THR A 193 -31.63 -12.27 3.09
N ARG A 194 -32.87 -11.84 3.30
CA ARG A 194 -34.01 -12.29 2.54
C ARG A 194 -34.87 -11.09 2.18
N ARG A 195 -35.08 -10.89 0.90
CA ARG A 195 -35.98 -9.86 0.38
C ARG A 195 -37.28 -10.48 -0.09
N ASP A 196 -38.38 -9.90 0.35
CA ASP A 196 -39.72 -10.26 -0.08
C ASP A 196 -40.48 -8.96 -0.43
N GLY A 197 -40.57 -8.66 -1.71
CA GLY A 197 -41.19 -7.43 -2.22
C GLY A 197 -40.55 -6.17 -1.61
N SER A 198 -41.31 -5.46 -0.79
CA SER A 198 -40.90 -4.22 -0.11
C SER A 198 -40.27 -4.46 1.27
N ARG A 199 -40.12 -5.71 1.74
CA ARG A 199 -39.53 -6.04 3.04
C ARG A 199 -38.19 -6.71 2.87
N VAL A 200 -37.29 -6.39 3.79
CA VAL A 200 -35.98 -7.05 3.92
C VAL A 200 -35.85 -7.59 5.33
N ARG A 201 -35.51 -8.87 5.43
CA ARG A 201 -35.10 -9.52 6.69
C ARG A 201 -33.59 -9.73 6.63
N ILE A 202 -32.88 -9.23 7.64
CA ILE A 202 -31.43 -9.41 7.80
C ILE A 202 -31.22 -10.10 9.14
N THR A 203 -30.56 -11.26 9.12
CA THR A 203 -30.09 -11.92 10.33
C THR A 203 -28.58 -11.78 10.41
N ALA A 204 -28.05 -11.34 11.55
CA ALA A 204 -26.63 -11.22 11.79
C ALA A 204 -26.25 -11.94 13.08
N ARG A 205 -25.09 -12.60 13.09
CA ARG A 205 -24.56 -13.36 14.21
C ARG A 205 -23.08 -13.05 14.39
N LEU A 206 -22.65 -12.81 15.62
CA LEU A 206 -21.25 -12.72 16.00
C LEU A 206 -20.84 -14.04 16.67
N VAL A 207 -19.80 -14.65 16.14
CA VAL A 207 -19.28 -15.96 16.58
C VAL A 207 -17.83 -15.81 17.00
N GLU A 208 -17.45 -16.43 18.12
CA GLU A 208 -16.06 -16.60 18.52
C GLU A 208 -15.47 -17.79 17.76
N ALA A 209 -14.45 -17.58 16.95
CA ALA A 209 -13.91 -18.58 16.03
C ALA A 209 -13.41 -19.86 16.73
N ALA A 210 -12.63 -19.69 17.80
CA ALA A 210 -11.96 -20.79 18.49
C ALA A 210 -12.92 -21.78 19.14
N THR A 211 -14.04 -21.28 19.69
CA THR A 211 -15.04 -22.08 20.42
C THR A 211 -16.29 -22.35 19.61
N GLU A 212 -16.44 -21.72 18.46
CA GLU A 212 -17.64 -21.71 17.63
C GLU A 212 -18.90 -21.25 18.40
N THR A 213 -18.68 -20.47 19.48
CA THR A 213 -19.76 -19.99 20.34
C THR A 213 -20.39 -18.74 19.76
N GLN A 214 -21.71 -18.77 19.61
CA GLN A 214 -22.47 -17.57 19.23
C GLN A 214 -22.52 -16.60 20.41
N LEU A 215 -21.90 -15.43 20.24
CA LEU A 215 -21.85 -14.38 21.26
C LEU A 215 -23.08 -13.46 21.21
N TRP A 216 -23.59 -13.27 20.00
CA TRP A 216 -24.72 -12.40 19.72
C TRP A 216 -25.43 -12.83 18.44
N SER A 217 -26.75 -12.67 18.40
CA SER A 217 -27.57 -12.84 17.19
C SER A 217 -28.78 -11.94 17.25
N GLU A 218 -29.11 -11.35 16.12
CA GLU A 218 -30.31 -10.51 15.98
C GLU A 218 -30.88 -10.56 14.57
N THR A 219 -32.19 -10.45 14.48
CA THR A 219 -32.93 -10.40 13.22
C THR A 219 -33.63 -9.05 13.08
N TYR A 220 -33.44 -8.40 11.96
CA TYR A 220 -34.02 -7.12 11.60
C TYR A 220 -35.02 -7.31 10.48
N GLU A 221 -36.22 -6.78 10.67
CA GLU A 221 -37.22 -6.68 9.60
C GLU A 221 -37.53 -5.20 9.35
N ARG A 222 -37.31 -4.75 8.13
CA ARG A 222 -37.50 -3.35 7.73
C ARG A 222 -38.12 -3.28 6.33
N SER A 223 -38.66 -2.10 6.02
CA SER A 223 -39.02 -1.78 4.65
C SER A 223 -37.77 -1.59 3.80
N THR A 224 -37.87 -1.78 2.48
CA THR A 224 -36.76 -1.49 1.56
C THR A 224 -36.34 0.00 1.56
N ALA A 225 -37.13 0.88 2.15
CA ALA A 225 -36.78 2.30 2.36
C ALA A 225 -35.95 2.50 3.64
N ASP A 226 -36.19 1.69 4.69
CA ASP A 226 -35.58 1.87 6.03
C ASP A 226 -34.39 0.95 6.31
N TRP A 227 -34.07 0.02 5.41
CA TRP A 227 -33.03 -0.98 5.65
C TRP A 227 -31.61 -0.37 5.85
N LEU A 228 -31.39 0.85 5.37
CA LEU A 228 -30.16 1.62 5.59
C LEU A 228 -29.84 1.85 7.07
N SER A 229 -30.88 1.98 7.90
CA SER A 229 -30.70 2.10 9.35
C SER A 229 -30.19 0.80 9.99
N VAL A 230 -30.43 -0.34 9.34
CA VAL A 230 -30.04 -1.66 9.86
C VAL A 230 -28.53 -1.84 9.84
N GLN A 231 -27.84 -1.36 8.83
CA GLN A 231 -26.38 -1.51 8.74
C GLN A 231 -25.69 -0.77 9.88
N ALA A 232 -26.08 0.48 10.11
CA ALA A 232 -25.57 1.26 11.23
C ALA A 232 -25.91 0.62 12.58
N ASP A 233 -27.12 0.05 12.70
CA ASP A 233 -27.56 -0.68 13.88
C ASP A 233 -26.74 -1.96 14.08
N VAL A 234 -26.53 -2.79 13.03
CA VAL A 234 -25.72 -4.00 13.09
C VAL A 234 -24.28 -3.66 13.47
N ALA A 235 -23.64 -2.75 12.73
CA ALA A 235 -22.27 -2.34 12.99
C ALA A 235 -22.10 -1.78 14.42
N GLY A 236 -23.03 -0.91 14.83
CA GLY A 236 -23.03 -0.34 16.18
C GLY A 236 -23.28 -1.37 17.29
N ARG A 237 -24.07 -2.42 17.05
CA ARG A 237 -24.32 -3.49 18.04
C ARG A 237 -23.18 -4.49 18.10
N VAL A 238 -22.62 -4.86 16.97
CA VAL A 238 -21.39 -5.67 16.92
C VAL A 238 -20.27 -4.97 17.70
N ALA A 239 -20.05 -3.69 17.41
CA ALA A 239 -19.06 -2.90 18.13
C ALA A 239 -19.36 -2.76 19.65
N ARG A 240 -20.64 -2.82 20.05
CA ARG A 240 -21.07 -2.74 21.47
C ARG A 240 -21.22 -4.08 22.17
N SER A 241 -21.03 -5.23 21.51
CA SER A 241 -21.12 -6.58 22.11
C SER A 241 -19.97 -6.85 23.09
N ARG A 242 -19.29 -7.99 23.03
CA ARG A 242 -18.07 -8.25 23.82
C ARG A 242 -16.91 -7.28 23.53
N LEU A 243 -16.96 -6.59 22.37
CA LEU A 243 -16.03 -5.52 22.01
C LEU A 243 -16.30 -4.20 22.77
N ARG A 244 -17.35 -4.14 23.61
CA ARG A 244 -17.82 -2.92 24.29
C ARG A 244 -16.77 -2.24 25.17
N GLU A 245 -15.87 -3.00 25.78
CA GLU A 245 -14.77 -2.45 26.59
C GLU A 245 -13.67 -1.84 25.72
N LEU A 246 -13.62 -2.21 24.42
CA LEU A 246 -12.60 -1.83 23.47
C LEU A 246 -13.06 -0.72 22.51
N VAL A 247 -14.38 -0.52 22.31
CA VAL A 247 -14.91 0.37 21.27
C VAL A 247 -15.76 1.49 21.88
N PRO A 248 -15.27 2.75 21.86
CA PRO A 248 -16.07 3.90 22.28
C PRO A 248 -17.25 4.16 21.33
N PRO A 249 -18.32 4.84 21.77
CA PRO A 249 -19.45 5.18 20.92
C PRO A 249 -19.00 6.09 19.76
N ALA A 250 -19.15 5.62 18.54
CA ALA A 250 -18.76 6.33 17.34
C ALA A 250 -19.96 6.68 16.44
N ARG A 251 -19.77 7.67 15.60
CA ARG A 251 -20.79 8.18 14.67
C ARG A 251 -20.87 7.24 13.46
N ALA A 252 -22.04 6.69 13.18
CA ALA A 252 -22.28 5.87 12.00
C ALA A 252 -22.18 6.71 10.72
N ILE A 253 -21.70 6.12 9.63
CA ILE A 253 -21.75 6.72 8.29
C ILE A 253 -23.22 6.93 7.94
N VAL A 254 -23.57 8.16 7.58
CA VAL A 254 -24.94 8.51 7.22
C VAL A 254 -25.17 8.19 5.75
N ALA A 255 -25.91 7.12 5.49
CA ALA A 255 -26.42 6.86 4.16
C ALA A 255 -27.57 7.84 3.82
N PRO A 256 -27.75 8.26 2.56
CA PRO A 256 -28.79 9.21 2.17
C PRO A 256 -30.18 8.57 2.31
N ARG A 257 -30.88 8.88 3.40
CA ARG A 257 -32.19 8.30 3.71
C ARG A 257 -33.24 8.62 2.67
N ASP A 258 -33.10 9.77 2.01
CA ASP A 258 -34.05 10.28 1.04
C ASP A 258 -33.81 9.79 -0.40
N HIS A 259 -32.69 9.08 -0.65
CA HIS A 259 -32.27 8.60 -1.97
C HIS A 259 -32.03 7.09 -2.01
N PRO A 260 -33.05 6.25 -1.87
CA PRO A 260 -32.85 4.78 -1.84
C PRO A 260 -32.29 4.20 -3.15
N ARG A 261 -32.56 4.86 -4.28
CA ARG A 261 -32.01 4.46 -5.59
C ARG A 261 -30.51 4.70 -5.66
N ALA A 262 -30.03 5.86 -5.20
CA ALA A 262 -28.60 6.17 -5.14
C ALA A 262 -27.84 5.14 -4.32
N TYR A 263 -28.39 4.77 -3.18
CA TYR A 263 -27.76 3.77 -2.34
C TYR A 263 -27.78 2.37 -2.99
N GLN A 264 -28.84 1.98 -3.66
CA GLN A 264 -28.90 0.74 -4.43
C GLN A 264 -27.84 0.72 -5.54
N ALA A 265 -27.68 1.83 -6.27
CA ALA A 265 -26.65 1.99 -7.29
C ALA A 265 -25.24 1.90 -6.66
N TYR A 266 -25.02 2.54 -5.52
CA TYR A 266 -23.77 2.45 -4.77
C TYR A 266 -23.40 0.99 -4.41
N LEU A 267 -24.34 0.20 -3.90
CA LEU A 267 -24.10 -1.21 -3.60
C LEU A 267 -23.80 -2.07 -4.84
N LYS A 268 -24.49 -1.79 -5.94
CA LYS A 268 -24.19 -2.43 -7.22
C LYS A 268 -22.78 -2.06 -7.71
N GLY A 269 -22.40 -0.80 -7.55
CA GLY A 269 -21.03 -0.34 -7.83
C GLY A 269 -20.00 -1.08 -7.00
N LYS A 270 -20.23 -1.22 -5.70
CA LYS A 270 -19.40 -2.03 -4.79
C LYS A 270 -19.29 -3.48 -5.25
N TYR A 271 -20.42 -4.10 -5.57
CA TYR A 271 -20.46 -5.47 -6.07
C TYR A 271 -19.65 -5.66 -7.35
N GLN A 272 -19.79 -4.73 -8.31
CA GLN A 272 -19.07 -4.81 -9.60
C GLN A 272 -17.57 -4.53 -9.42
N TRP A 273 -17.21 -3.54 -8.59
CA TRP A 273 -15.81 -3.27 -8.24
C TRP A 273 -15.05 -4.48 -7.70
N ALA A 274 -15.78 -5.43 -7.16
CA ALA A 274 -15.28 -6.69 -6.65
C ALA A 274 -14.96 -7.72 -7.70
N ARG A 275 -15.49 -7.58 -8.89
CA ARG A 275 -15.31 -8.56 -9.95
C ARG A 275 -14.00 -8.29 -10.68
N PRO A 276 -13.23 -9.34 -11.01
CA PRO A 276 -11.99 -9.15 -11.74
C PRO A 276 -12.25 -8.64 -13.17
N GLY A 277 -11.26 -7.96 -13.71
CA GLY A 277 -11.21 -7.54 -15.11
C GLY A 277 -11.94 -6.23 -15.46
N ASP A 278 -11.83 -5.83 -16.71
CA ASP A 278 -12.32 -4.55 -17.24
C ASP A 278 -13.84 -4.39 -17.10
N VAL A 279 -14.59 -5.47 -17.25
CA VAL A 279 -16.07 -5.46 -17.13
C VAL A 279 -16.51 -5.03 -15.75
N GLY A 280 -15.79 -5.47 -14.70
CA GLY A 280 -16.08 -5.06 -13.32
C GLY A 280 -15.83 -3.57 -13.11
N LEU A 281 -14.76 -3.04 -13.71
CA LEU A 281 -14.38 -1.64 -13.63
C LEU A 281 -15.42 -0.73 -14.31
N ASP A 282 -15.82 -1.04 -15.55
CA ASP A 282 -16.83 -0.30 -16.32
C ASP A 282 -18.18 -0.23 -15.59
N GLU A 283 -18.65 -1.38 -15.15
CA GLU A 283 -19.92 -1.46 -14.43
C GLU A 283 -19.85 -0.71 -13.09
N ALA A 284 -18.72 -0.77 -12.37
CA ALA A 284 -18.53 0.00 -11.15
C ALA A 284 -18.58 1.51 -11.41
N LEU A 285 -17.85 1.99 -12.43
CA LEU A 285 -17.90 3.41 -12.86
C LEU A 285 -19.33 3.84 -13.16
N ARG A 286 -20.06 3.03 -13.94
CA ARG A 286 -21.46 3.32 -14.31
C ARG A 286 -22.35 3.43 -13.08
N TRP A 287 -22.30 2.45 -12.18
CA TRP A 287 -23.17 2.42 -11.01
C TRP A 287 -22.85 3.51 -9.98
N PHE A 288 -21.56 3.80 -9.74
CA PHE A 288 -21.19 4.90 -8.85
C PHE A 288 -21.56 6.27 -9.45
N THR A 289 -21.46 6.43 -10.77
CA THR A 289 -21.92 7.65 -11.46
C THR A 289 -23.43 7.81 -11.31
N GLU A 290 -24.22 6.73 -11.46
CA GLU A 290 -25.65 6.75 -11.21
C GLU A 290 -25.97 7.15 -9.76
N ALA A 291 -25.22 6.60 -8.78
CA ALA A 291 -25.39 6.91 -7.37
C ALA A 291 -25.18 8.40 -7.06
N VAL A 292 -24.10 9.00 -7.58
CA VAL A 292 -23.79 10.42 -7.34
C VAL A 292 -24.64 11.38 -8.17
N THR A 293 -25.29 10.89 -9.23
CA THR A 293 -26.25 11.65 -10.01
C THR A 293 -27.59 11.76 -9.29
N ASP A 294 -28.06 10.66 -8.70
CA ASP A 294 -29.31 10.62 -7.93
C ASP A 294 -29.17 11.29 -6.55
N ALA A 295 -27.99 11.17 -5.90
CA ALA A 295 -27.66 11.83 -4.64
C ALA A 295 -26.28 12.53 -4.71
N PRO A 296 -26.23 13.80 -5.16
CA PRO A 296 -24.98 14.54 -5.33
C PRO A 296 -24.21 14.83 -4.04
N ASP A 297 -24.83 14.68 -2.89
CA ASP A 297 -24.29 14.85 -1.54
C ASP A 297 -23.92 13.52 -0.85
N PHE A 298 -23.92 12.42 -1.59
CA PHE A 298 -23.53 11.11 -1.06
C PHE A 298 -22.00 10.95 -1.05
N ALA A 299 -21.34 11.42 0.02
CA ALA A 299 -19.88 11.45 0.16
C ALA A 299 -19.20 10.08 -0.05
N ALA A 300 -19.79 8.99 0.48
CA ALA A 300 -19.22 7.65 0.33
C ALA A 300 -19.25 7.16 -1.13
N ALA A 301 -20.32 7.50 -1.89
CA ALA A 301 -20.40 7.15 -3.30
C ALA A 301 -19.42 7.98 -4.14
N LEU A 302 -19.22 9.26 -3.81
CA LEU A 302 -18.21 10.11 -4.44
C LEU A 302 -16.79 9.59 -4.18
N ALA A 303 -16.48 9.15 -2.96
CA ALA A 303 -15.19 8.57 -2.63
C ALA A 303 -14.95 7.25 -3.37
N ALA A 304 -15.97 6.38 -3.46
CA ALA A 304 -15.90 5.14 -4.23
C ALA A 304 -15.73 5.41 -5.73
N LEU A 305 -16.45 6.38 -6.29
CA LEU A 305 -16.28 6.82 -7.68
C LEU A 305 -14.84 7.29 -7.92
N ALA A 306 -14.31 8.14 -7.05
CA ALA A 306 -12.95 8.64 -7.14
C ALA A 306 -11.92 7.49 -7.10
N ARG A 307 -12.12 6.49 -6.26
CA ARG A 307 -11.25 5.30 -6.18
C ARG A 307 -11.24 4.52 -7.49
N VAL A 308 -12.40 4.29 -8.09
CA VAL A 308 -12.52 3.55 -9.35
C VAL A 308 -11.94 4.36 -10.51
N GLN A 309 -12.08 5.69 -10.50
CA GLN A 309 -11.45 6.58 -11.49
C GLN A 309 -9.91 6.56 -11.39
N VAL A 310 -9.34 6.52 -10.18
CA VAL A 310 -7.88 6.31 -10.00
C VAL A 310 -7.45 4.96 -10.56
N ALA A 311 -8.20 3.90 -10.27
CA ALA A 311 -7.90 2.57 -10.80
C ALA A 311 -8.00 2.51 -12.32
N SER A 312 -8.96 3.23 -12.93
CA SER A 312 -9.06 3.35 -14.38
C SER A 312 -7.79 3.94 -15.00
N ALA A 313 -7.13 4.88 -14.32
CA ALA A 313 -5.83 5.40 -14.73
C ALA A 313 -4.69 4.40 -14.50
N GLU A 314 -4.67 3.71 -13.34
CA GLU A 314 -3.62 2.76 -12.97
C GLU A 314 -3.62 1.50 -13.87
N TYR A 315 -4.79 1.04 -14.30
CA TYR A 315 -4.95 -0.11 -15.21
C TYR A 315 -5.02 0.29 -16.69
N TYR A 316 -4.85 1.58 -17.01
CA TYR A 316 -4.87 2.10 -18.37
C TYR A 316 -6.17 1.85 -19.13
N HIS A 317 -7.27 1.75 -18.40
CA HIS A 317 -8.61 1.59 -18.95
C HIS A 317 -9.08 2.87 -19.67
N GLU A 318 -8.69 4.01 -19.11
CA GLU A 318 -8.88 5.33 -19.69
C GLU A 318 -7.56 6.11 -19.67
N MET A 319 -7.44 7.14 -20.51
CA MET A 319 -6.26 8.02 -20.51
C MET A 319 -6.05 8.62 -19.10
N PRO A 320 -4.89 8.41 -18.46
CA PRO A 320 -4.68 8.73 -17.06
C PRO A 320 -5.03 10.18 -16.69
N ARG A 321 -4.65 11.17 -17.50
CA ARG A 321 -4.95 12.58 -17.21
C ARG A 321 -6.45 12.88 -17.12
N VAL A 322 -7.30 12.15 -17.85
CA VAL A 322 -8.76 12.31 -17.86
C VAL A 322 -9.33 11.66 -16.60
N ALA A 323 -9.00 10.41 -16.36
CA ALA A 323 -9.47 9.66 -15.21
C ALA A 323 -9.04 10.29 -13.88
N LEU A 324 -7.77 10.74 -13.77
CA LEU A 324 -7.26 11.39 -12.55
C LEU A 324 -7.88 12.78 -12.31
N ALA A 325 -8.19 13.54 -13.37
CA ALA A 325 -8.90 14.82 -13.22
C ALA A 325 -10.33 14.61 -12.68
N ALA A 326 -11.04 13.61 -13.20
CA ALA A 326 -12.37 13.24 -12.71
C ALA A 326 -12.31 12.73 -11.26
N ALA A 327 -11.29 11.92 -10.93
CA ALA A 327 -11.07 11.45 -9.55
C ALA A 327 -10.86 12.60 -8.57
N ARG A 328 -10.12 13.64 -8.97
CA ARG A 328 -9.89 14.84 -8.15
C ARG A 328 -11.19 15.58 -7.85
N GLU A 329 -12.03 15.77 -8.86
CA GLU A 329 -13.34 16.40 -8.65
C GLU A 329 -14.18 15.59 -7.66
N SER A 330 -14.29 14.27 -7.88
CA SER A 330 -15.07 13.38 -7.03
C SER A 330 -14.55 13.36 -5.58
N ALA A 331 -13.23 13.23 -5.37
CA ALA A 331 -12.62 13.20 -4.04
C ALA A 331 -12.78 14.54 -3.30
N THR A 332 -12.60 15.67 -4.00
CA THR A 332 -12.75 17.01 -3.42
C THR A 332 -14.19 17.23 -2.95
N ARG A 333 -15.16 16.82 -3.76
CA ARG A 333 -16.59 16.90 -3.38
C ARG A 333 -16.90 16.00 -2.19
N ALA A 334 -16.36 14.78 -2.17
CA ALA A 334 -16.56 13.86 -1.04
C ALA A 334 -16.08 14.48 0.27
N LEU A 335 -14.87 15.06 0.31
CA LEU A 335 -14.30 15.68 1.50
C LEU A 335 -14.99 16.99 1.89
N ALA A 336 -15.55 17.74 0.93
CA ALA A 336 -16.33 18.94 1.23
C ALA A 336 -17.65 18.60 1.93
N ILE A 337 -18.25 17.44 1.64
CA ILE A 337 -19.49 16.96 2.25
C ILE A 337 -19.19 16.29 3.60
N ASP A 338 -18.25 15.35 3.63
CA ASP A 338 -17.85 14.63 4.83
C ASP A 338 -16.32 14.47 4.92
N PRO A 339 -15.63 15.31 5.71
CA PRO A 339 -14.18 15.25 5.87
C PRO A 339 -13.71 14.01 6.65
N THR A 340 -14.61 13.15 7.12
CA THR A 340 -14.23 11.93 7.86
C THR A 340 -14.18 10.67 6.99
N VAL A 341 -14.43 10.79 5.68
CA VAL A 341 -14.37 9.67 4.73
C VAL A 341 -12.92 9.27 4.46
N SER A 342 -12.45 8.23 5.13
CA SER A 342 -11.08 7.72 5.01
C SER A 342 -10.67 7.39 3.56
N GLU A 343 -11.57 6.80 2.78
CA GLU A 343 -11.34 6.47 1.36
C GLU A 343 -11.01 7.72 0.53
N ALA A 344 -11.73 8.84 0.76
CA ALA A 344 -11.51 10.09 0.04
C ALA A 344 -10.13 10.69 0.36
N HIS A 345 -9.68 10.61 1.60
CA HIS A 345 -8.31 11.02 1.98
C HIS A 345 -7.26 10.12 1.32
N ALA A 346 -7.47 8.80 1.26
CA ALA A 346 -6.54 7.89 0.59
C ALA A 346 -6.41 8.22 -0.90
N VAL A 347 -7.53 8.44 -1.59
CA VAL A 347 -7.55 8.86 -3.00
C VAL A 347 -6.87 10.22 -3.18
N THR A 348 -7.11 11.16 -2.28
CA THR A 348 -6.45 12.48 -2.33
C THR A 348 -4.93 12.35 -2.23
N GLY A 349 -4.43 11.45 -1.39
CA GLY A 349 -3.01 11.11 -1.33
C GLY A 349 -2.47 10.56 -2.65
N ASP A 350 -3.19 9.64 -3.29
CA ASP A 350 -2.84 9.12 -4.62
C ASP A 350 -2.76 10.25 -5.65
N LEU A 351 -3.72 11.19 -5.63
CA LEU A 351 -3.77 12.31 -6.56
C LEU A 351 -2.64 13.32 -6.34
N TYR A 352 -2.28 13.65 -5.08
CA TYR A 352 -1.11 14.47 -4.79
C TYR A 352 0.16 13.85 -5.32
N ARG A 353 0.33 12.54 -5.16
CA ARG A 353 1.48 11.81 -5.67
C ARG A 353 1.52 11.77 -7.19
N MET A 354 0.40 11.44 -7.86
CA MET A 354 0.36 11.19 -9.30
C MET A 354 0.27 12.47 -10.15
N LEU A 355 -0.51 13.46 -9.71
CA LEU A 355 -0.76 14.67 -10.48
C LEU A 355 0.14 15.84 -10.09
N ASP A 356 0.36 16.05 -8.79
CA ASP A 356 1.01 17.26 -8.29
C ASP A 356 2.50 17.05 -7.99
N GLY A 357 2.90 15.77 -7.76
CA GLY A 357 4.21 15.46 -7.23
C GLY A 357 4.43 16.08 -5.85
N ASP A 358 3.36 16.27 -5.07
CA ASP A 358 3.42 16.78 -3.69
C ASP A 358 3.41 15.62 -2.69
N TRP A 359 4.60 15.09 -2.45
CA TRP A 359 4.81 13.91 -1.61
C TRP A 359 4.50 14.18 -0.14
N MET A 360 4.70 15.42 0.34
CA MET A 360 4.35 15.78 1.72
C MET A 360 2.84 15.84 1.92
N ALA A 361 2.11 16.43 0.97
CA ALA A 361 0.65 16.45 1.01
C ALA A 361 0.07 15.03 0.84
N ALA A 362 0.70 14.19 0.02
CA ALA A 362 0.32 12.79 -0.13
C ALA A 362 0.49 12.02 1.19
N GLU A 363 1.66 12.13 1.85
CA GLU A 363 1.92 11.49 3.14
C GLU A 363 0.92 11.93 4.22
N ALA A 364 0.65 13.23 4.31
CA ALA A 364 -0.34 13.78 5.24
C ALA A 364 -1.75 13.24 4.98
N SER A 365 -2.14 13.10 3.70
CA SER A 365 -3.45 12.57 3.31
C SER A 365 -3.60 11.08 3.65
N TYR A 366 -2.57 10.26 3.40
CA TYR A 366 -2.56 8.85 3.81
C TYR A 366 -2.59 8.71 5.34
N ALA A 367 -1.84 9.55 6.05
CA ALA A 367 -1.84 9.55 7.51
C ALA A 367 -3.23 9.86 8.08
N GLU A 368 -3.94 10.83 7.53
CA GLU A 368 -5.31 11.14 7.96
C GLU A 368 -6.28 10.01 7.58
N ALA A 369 -6.14 9.38 6.39
CA ALA A 369 -6.94 8.23 6.01
C ALA A 369 -6.79 7.07 7.01
N ILE A 370 -5.56 6.72 7.38
CA ILE A 370 -5.24 5.63 8.32
C ILE A 370 -5.71 5.97 9.74
N LYS A 371 -5.59 7.23 10.15
CA LYS A 371 -6.09 7.72 11.45
C LYS A 371 -7.61 7.62 11.54
N LEU A 372 -8.33 7.98 10.49
CA LEU A 372 -9.80 7.89 10.41
C LEU A 372 -10.28 6.44 10.37
N ASN A 373 -9.57 5.58 9.62
CA ASN A 373 -9.85 4.15 9.56
C ASN A 373 -8.54 3.33 9.57
N PRO A 374 -8.09 2.87 10.74
CA PRO A 374 -6.87 2.05 10.86
C PRO A 374 -6.93 0.71 10.13
N SER A 375 -8.13 0.25 9.73
CA SER A 375 -8.34 -0.96 8.92
C SER A 375 -8.47 -0.66 7.42
N ASN A 376 -8.18 0.57 6.98
CA ASN A 376 -8.17 0.89 5.55
C ASN A 376 -6.90 0.31 4.88
N GLY A 377 -6.98 -0.95 4.43
CA GLY A 377 -5.88 -1.64 3.76
C GLY A 377 -5.44 -0.95 2.46
N ALA A 378 -6.35 -0.29 1.75
CA ALA A 378 -6.02 0.46 0.54
C ALA A 378 -5.13 1.68 0.85
N ALA A 379 -5.45 2.43 1.91
CA ALA A 379 -4.63 3.56 2.36
C ALA A 379 -3.24 3.11 2.81
N LEU A 380 -3.15 2.01 3.58
CA LEU A 380 -1.88 1.42 4.02
C LEU A 380 -1.04 0.95 2.82
N ARG A 381 -1.67 0.32 1.82
CA ARG A 381 -1.01 -0.12 0.57
C ARG A 381 -0.46 1.07 -0.21
N SER A 382 -1.27 2.10 -0.44
CA SER A 382 -0.85 3.30 -1.19
C SER A 382 0.25 4.07 -0.45
N TYR A 383 0.17 4.15 0.88
CA TYR A 383 1.22 4.72 1.72
C TYR A 383 2.52 3.92 1.61
N GLY A 384 2.44 2.58 1.68
CA GLY A 384 3.60 1.71 1.48
C GLY A 384 4.23 1.86 0.09
N LEU A 385 3.43 1.99 -0.97
CA LEU A 385 3.92 2.27 -2.31
C LEU A 385 4.67 3.61 -2.37
N MET A 386 4.12 4.66 -1.78
CA MET A 386 4.76 5.97 -1.71
C MET A 386 6.12 5.90 -1.02
N LEU A 387 6.19 5.22 0.15
CA LEU A 387 7.44 5.03 0.88
C LEU A 387 8.49 4.24 0.07
N ALA A 388 8.05 3.23 -0.69
CA ALA A 388 8.95 2.48 -1.57
C ALA A 388 9.53 3.34 -2.69
N LEU A 389 8.72 4.24 -3.26
CA LEU A 389 9.17 5.21 -4.26
C LEU A 389 10.18 6.23 -3.69
N GLU A 390 10.09 6.53 -2.40
CA GLU A 390 11.08 7.33 -1.67
C GLU A 390 12.30 6.51 -1.20
N SER A 391 12.43 5.24 -1.61
CA SER A 391 13.48 4.31 -1.16
C SER A 391 13.47 4.03 0.37
N ARG A 392 12.38 4.31 1.05
CA ARG A 392 12.13 3.99 2.48
C ARG A 392 11.62 2.54 2.61
N TYR A 393 12.37 1.58 2.07
CA TYR A 393 11.92 0.19 1.88
C TYR A 393 11.48 -0.51 3.16
N GLY A 394 12.17 -0.28 4.29
CA GLY A 394 11.79 -0.88 5.58
C GLY A 394 10.42 -0.42 6.06
N GLU A 395 10.14 0.88 5.97
CA GLU A 395 8.85 1.46 6.34
C GLU A 395 7.76 1.06 5.33
N ALA A 396 8.11 0.99 4.05
CA ALA A 396 7.20 0.54 3.00
C ALA A 396 6.73 -0.89 3.24
N LEU A 397 7.65 -1.82 3.51
CA LEU A 397 7.32 -3.22 3.80
C LEU A 397 6.51 -3.35 5.09
N ALA A 398 6.79 -2.55 6.12
CA ALA A 398 6.00 -2.55 7.36
C ALA A 398 4.55 -2.09 7.12
N ALA A 399 4.33 -1.03 6.32
CA ALA A 399 3.01 -0.55 5.96
C ALA A 399 2.23 -1.58 5.12
N VAL A 400 2.89 -2.20 4.14
CA VAL A 400 2.30 -3.25 3.29
C VAL A 400 1.99 -4.51 4.11
N GLU A 401 2.87 -4.92 5.02
CA GLU A 401 2.62 -6.07 5.90
C GLU A 401 1.39 -5.82 6.76
N ARG A 402 1.25 -4.60 7.29
CA ARG A 402 0.04 -4.21 8.02
C ARG A 402 -1.22 -4.30 7.15
N ALA A 403 -1.15 -3.84 5.89
CA ALA A 403 -2.25 -4.00 4.94
C ALA A 403 -2.56 -5.47 4.65
N ARG A 404 -1.52 -6.32 4.54
CA ARG A 404 -1.63 -7.76 4.32
C ARG A 404 -2.23 -8.50 5.52
N GLU A 405 -1.91 -8.10 6.74
CA GLU A 405 -2.54 -8.63 7.94
C GLU A 405 -4.06 -8.40 7.97
N LEU A 406 -4.51 -7.27 7.42
CA LEU A 406 -5.92 -6.92 7.32
C LEU A 406 -6.60 -7.57 6.11
N ASP A 407 -5.88 -7.82 5.02
CA ASP A 407 -6.44 -8.46 3.83
C ASP A 407 -5.38 -9.34 3.13
N PRO A 408 -5.10 -10.55 3.69
CA PRO A 408 -4.02 -11.41 3.22
C PRO A 408 -4.18 -11.91 1.79
N LEU A 409 -5.40 -12.00 1.29
CA LEU A 409 -5.69 -12.47 -0.08
C LEU A 409 -5.84 -11.31 -1.09
N CYS A 410 -5.64 -10.05 -0.69
CA CYS A 410 -5.65 -8.92 -1.60
C CYS A 410 -4.42 -8.92 -2.51
N LEU A 411 -4.60 -9.31 -3.78
CA LEU A 411 -3.51 -9.37 -4.77
C LEU A 411 -2.81 -8.01 -4.96
N GLY A 412 -3.56 -6.90 -4.93
CA GLY A 412 -2.97 -5.56 -5.06
C GLY A 412 -2.01 -5.22 -3.91
N THR A 413 -2.36 -5.59 -2.66
CA THR A 413 -1.49 -5.43 -1.50
C THR A 413 -0.25 -6.31 -1.60
N ASN A 414 -0.43 -7.58 -1.94
CA ASN A 414 0.67 -8.52 -2.13
C ASN A 414 1.62 -8.07 -3.25
N ASN A 415 1.07 -7.56 -4.36
CA ASN A 415 1.85 -7.03 -5.47
C ASN A 415 2.68 -5.79 -5.08
N THR A 416 2.14 -4.88 -4.29
CA THR A 416 2.89 -3.71 -3.79
C THR A 416 4.10 -4.15 -2.95
N GLY A 417 3.93 -5.13 -2.06
CA GLY A 417 5.03 -5.69 -1.27
C GLY A 417 6.07 -6.41 -2.13
N THR A 418 5.62 -7.10 -3.16
CA THR A 418 6.49 -7.78 -4.12
C THR A 418 7.27 -6.80 -4.97
N TRP A 419 6.64 -5.75 -5.49
CA TRP A 419 7.29 -4.68 -6.22
C TRP A 419 8.31 -3.94 -5.35
N THR A 420 7.99 -3.69 -4.08
CA THR A 420 8.94 -3.09 -3.11
C THR A 420 10.20 -3.93 -2.96
N ARG A 421 10.08 -5.27 -2.87
CA ARG A 421 11.23 -6.18 -2.83
C ARG A 421 12.03 -6.16 -4.13
N TYR A 422 11.35 -6.12 -5.26
CA TYR A 422 11.98 -6.01 -6.57
C TYR A 422 12.85 -4.75 -6.68
N VAL A 423 12.30 -3.56 -6.38
CA VAL A 423 13.05 -2.30 -6.49
C VAL A 423 14.12 -2.14 -5.41
N SER A 424 14.02 -2.84 -4.28
CA SER A 424 15.08 -2.89 -3.26
C SER A 424 16.20 -3.87 -3.59
N GLY A 425 16.09 -4.63 -4.70
CA GLY A 425 17.10 -5.61 -5.16
C GLY A 425 16.93 -7.02 -4.59
N ASP A 426 15.88 -7.28 -3.80
CA ASP A 426 15.59 -8.62 -3.27
C ASP A 426 14.77 -9.43 -4.30
N TYR A 427 15.46 -9.80 -5.40
CA TYR A 427 14.82 -10.43 -6.55
C TYR A 427 14.28 -11.84 -6.23
N GLU A 428 14.98 -12.63 -5.44
CA GLU A 428 14.56 -13.99 -5.12
C GLU A 428 13.27 -14.01 -4.27
N SER A 429 13.17 -13.13 -3.27
CA SER A 429 11.92 -12.98 -2.52
C SER A 429 10.79 -12.46 -3.41
N ALA A 430 11.07 -11.52 -4.32
CA ALA A 430 10.07 -11.03 -5.27
C ALA A 430 9.56 -12.17 -6.17
N ILE A 431 10.46 -13.02 -6.70
CA ILE A 431 10.11 -14.18 -7.53
C ILE A 431 9.21 -15.15 -6.76
N ALA A 432 9.57 -15.48 -5.51
CA ALA A 432 8.79 -16.40 -4.67
C ALA A 432 7.37 -15.86 -4.42
N HIS A 433 7.24 -14.58 -4.08
CA HIS A 433 5.94 -13.95 -3.83
C HIS A 433 5.09 -13.84 -5.10
N CYS A 434 5.69 -13.53 -6.27
CA CYS A 434 4.96 -13.55 -7.54
C CYS A 434 4.38 -14.92 -7.84
N ARG A 435 5.16 -16.00 -7.65
CA ARG A 435 4.68 -17.36 -7.87
C ARG A 435 3.49 -17.70 -6.98
N SER A 436 3.55 -17.34 -5.69
CA SER A 436 2.43 -17.54 -4.78
C SER A 436 1.18 -16.75 -5.18
N MET A 437 1.32 -15.52 -5.70
CA MET A 437 0.18 -14.77 -6.22
C MET A 437 -0.43 -15.44 -7.47
N LEU A 438 0.39 -16.00 -8.36
CA LEU A 438 -0.06 -16.70 -9.57
C LEU A 438 -0.67 -18.09 -9.27
N GLU A 439 -0.40 -18.67 -8.11
CA GLU A 439 -1.15 -19.83 -7.60
C GLU A 439 -2.58 -19.45 -7.19
N MET A 440 -2.79 -18.22 -6.68
CA MET A 440 -4.12 -17.72 -6.32
C MET A 440 -4.91 -17.22 -7.55
N ASP A 441 -4.24 -16.50 -8.45
CA ASP A 441 -4.82 -15.98 -9.68
C ASP A 441 -3.81 -16.09 -10.84
N PRO A 442 -3.93 -17.12 -11.67
CA PRO A 442 -3.04 -17.35 -12.81
C PRO A 442 -3.08 -16.26 -13.90
N GLU A 443 -4.13 -15.43 -13.92
CA GLU A 443 -4.32 -14.37 -14.92
C GLU A 443 -3.86 -12.98 -14.42
N PHE A 444 -3.34 -12.87 -13.19
CA PHE A 444 -2.97 -11.60 -12.63
C PHE A 444 -1.76 -10.96 -13.32
N VAL A 445 -2.03 -10.10 -14.31
CA VAL A 445 -1.04 -9.46 -15.20
C VAL A 445 0.11 -8.80 -14.43
N SER A 446 -0.18 -8.06 -13.37
CA SER A 446 0.86 -7.36 -12.59
C SER A 446 1.88 -8.32 -11.99
N ALA A 447 1.46 -9.50 -11.52
CA ALA A 447 2.39 -10.50 -10.99
C ALA A 447 3.28 -11.10 -12.09
N HIS A 448 2.74 -11.36 -13.29
CA HIS A 448 3.54 -11.80 -14.43
C HIS A 448 4.60 -10.77 -14.81
N CYS A 449 4.23 -9.50 -14.84
CA CYS A 449 5.14 -8.40 -15.13
C CYS A 449 6.29 -8.31 -14.11
N VAL A 450 5.97 -8.24 -12.81
CA VAL A 450 6.99 -8.11 -11.75
C VAL A 450 7.86 -9.37 -11.70
N LEU A 451 7.27 -10.58 -11.90
CA LEU A 451 8.02 -11.83 -11.99
C LEU A 451 9.04 -11.81 -13.14
N ALA A 452 8.62 -11.39 -14.32
CA ALA A 452 9.51 -11.31 -15.48
C ALA A 452 10.64 -10.29 -15.25
N ALA A 453 10.34 -9.13 -14.64
CA ALA A 453 11.35 -8.15 -14.30
C ALA A 453 12.37 -8.69 -13.27
N ALA A 454 11.89 -9.32 -12.21
CA ALA A 454 12.75 -9.90 -11.18
C ALA A 454 13.62 -11.05 -11.75
N LEU A 455 13.05 -11.93 -12.55
CA LEU A 455 13.78 -12.98 -13.27
C LEU A 455 14.87 -12.41 -14.19
N LEU A 456 14.55 -11.34 -14.93
CA LEU A 456 15.52 -10.70 -15.82
C LEU A 456 16.70 -10.11 -15.03
N GLN A 457 16.42 -9.43 -13.92
CA GLN A 457 17.47 -8.87 -13.04
C GLN A 457 18.29 -9.97 -12.35
N ALA A 458 17.70 -11.13 -12.08
CA ALA A 458 18.39 -12.32 -11.57
C ALA A 458 19.17 -13.10 -12.66
N GLY A 459 19.24 -12.61 -13.91
CA GLY A 459 19.92 -13.26 -15.03
C GLY A 459 19.17 -14.45 -15.64
N ARG A 460 17.89 -14.64 -15.33
CA ARG A 460 17.04 -15.77 -15.73
C ARG A 460 16.13 -15.35 -16.91
N GLY A 461 16.74 -14.84 -17.98
CA GLY A 461 16.01 -14.23 -19.11
C GLY A 461 15.04 -15.17 -19.84
N ASP A 462 15.41 -16.46 -20.02
CA ASP A 462 14.53 -17.45 -20.68
C ASP A 462 13.26 -17.70 -19.85
N GLU A 463 13.34 -17.72 -18.53
CA GLU A 463 12.17 -17.85 -17.67
C GLU A 463 11.30 -16.58 -17.71
N ALA A 464 11.92 -15.40 -17.78
CA ALA A 464 11.18 -14.15 -17.98
C ALA A 464 10.40 -14.14 -19.31
N LEU A 465 11.00 -14.62 -20.40
CA LEU A 465 10.32 -14.80 -21.69
C LEU A 465 9.15 -15.77 -21.60
N ALA A 466 9.37 -16.93 -20.98
CA ALA A 466 8.32 -17.95 -20.83
C ALA A 466 7.13 -17.38 -20.04
N GLN A 467 7.40 -16.60 -18.97
CA GLN A 467 6.38 -16.01 -18.12
C GLN A 467 5.52 -14.97 -18.86
N LEU A 468 6.12 -14.08 -19.64
CA LEU A 468 5.37 -13.07 -20.41
C LEU A 468 4.62 -13.69 -21.60
N ASN A 469 5.17 -14.73 -22.25
CA ASN A 469 4.46 -15.47 -23.27
C ASN A 469 3.23 -16.18 -22.69
N LEU A 470 3.33 -16.75 -21.47
CA LEU A 470 2.19 -17.33 -20.78
C LEU A 470 1.12 -16.27 -20.51
N ALA A 471 1.51 -15.11 -19.95
CA ALA A 471 0.58 -14.02 -19.69
C ALA A 471 -0.17 -13.55 -20.96
N LEU A 472 0.52 -13.49 -22.10
CA LEU A 472 -0.09 -13.14 -23.40
C LEU A 472 -1.05 -14.21 -23.95
N THR A 473 -1.13 -15.41 -23.36
CA THR A 473 -2.17 -16.38 -23.74
C THR A 473 -3.54 -15.98 -23.19
N PHE A 474 -3.58 -15.25 -22.07
CA PHE A 474 -4.81 -14.76 -21.46
C PHE A 474 -5.35 -13.51 -22.17
N ASP A 475 -4.48 -12.52 -22.45
CA ASP A 475 -4.81 -11.36 -23.31
C ASP A 475 -3.71 -11.14 -24.36
N PRO A 476 -3.86 -11.70 -25.58
CA PRO A 476 -2.89 -11.53 -26.64
C PRO A 476 -2.66 -10.09 -27.09
N SER A 477 -3.59 -9.19 -26.79
CA SER A 477 -3.56 -7.78 -27.20
C SER A 477 -3.27 -6.82 -26.05
N HIS A 478 -2.77 -7.31 -24.90
CA HIS A 478 -2.48 -6.46 -23.75
C HIS A 478 -1.26 -5.56 -24.01
N PRO A 479 -1.42 -4.21 -24.11
CA PRO A 479 -0.32 -3.33 -24.54
C PRO A 479 0.89 -3.35 -23.59
N VAL A 480 0.63 -3.43 -22.28
CA VAL A 480 1.69 -3.50 -21.26
C VAL A 480 2.50 -4.79 -21.43
N LEU A 481 1.83 -5.96 -21.55
CA LEU A 481 2.52 -7.24 -21.75
C LEU A 481 3.36 -7.26 -23.02
N LEU A 482 2.84 -6.72 -24.13
CA LEU A 482 3.59 -6.60 -25.37
C LEU A 482 4.85 -5.75 -25.20
N SER A 483 4.75 -4.62 -24.51
CA SER A 483 5.88 -3.72 -24.24
C SER A 483 6.93 -4.37 -23.32
N TRP A 484 6.49 -5.11 -22.30
CA TRP A 484 7.38 -5.82 -21.40
C TRP A 484 8.09 -6.98 -22.10
N LEU A 485 7.37 -7.76 -22.93
CA LEU A 485 7.99 -8.80 -23.73
C LEU A 485 8.99 -8.22 -24.74
N ALA A 486 8.68 -7.05 -25.33
CA ALA A 486 9.61 -6.32 -26.20
C ALA A 486 10.89 -5.94 -25.45
N HIS A 487 10.78 -5.41 -24.23
CA HIS A 487 11.93 -5.09 -23.38
C HIS A 487 12.81 -6.32 -23.12
N VAL A 488 12.21 -7.43 -22.64
CA VAL A 488 12.97 -8.65 -22.34
C VAL A 488 13.66 -9.20 -23.59
N LYS A 489 12.97 -9.25 -24.73
CA LYS A 489 13.56 -9.66 -26.03
C LYS A 489 14.70 -8.74 -26.47
N ALA A 490 14.56 -7.44 -26.26
CA ALA A 490 15.61 -6.46 -26.58
C ALA A 490 16.87 -6.70 -25.75
N VAL A 491 16.74 -6.89 -24.45
CA VAL A 491 17.85 -7.17 -23.52
C VAL A 491 18.55 -8.50 -23.88
N LEU A 492 17.80 -9.50 -24.36
CA LEU A 492 18.34 -10.79 -24.81
C LEU A 492 18.87 -10.77 -26.26
N GLY A 493 18.97 -9.59 -26.88
CA GLY A 493 19.54 -9.42 -28.22
C GLY A 493 18.60 -9.73 -29.39
N CYS A 494 17.32 -10.03 -29.14
CA CYS A 494 16.32 -10.35 -30.18
C CYS A 494 15.70 -9.07 -30.75
N ARG A 495 16.54 -8.15 -31.29
CA ARG A 495 16.16 -6.80 -31.72
C ARG A 495 14.92 -6.76 -32.64
N SER A 496 14.94 -7.55 -33.75
CA SER A 496 13.84 -7.52 -34.73
C SER A 496 12.50 -7.94 -34.11
N GLN A 497 12.51 -8.93 -33.19
CA GLN A 497 11.30 -9.38 -32.54
C GLN A 497 10.79 -8.33 -31.52
N ALA A 498 11.69 -7.64 -30.83
CA ALA A 498 11.33 -6.54 -29.92
C ALA A 498 10.66 -5.39 -30.69
N GLN A 499 11.23 -4.98 -31.82
CA GLN A 499 10.64 -3.95 -32.70
C GLN A 499 9.27 -4.34 -33.27
N ALA A 500 9.09 -5.60 -33.64
CA ALA A 500 7.78 -6.11 -34.09
C ALA A 500 6.71 -6.06 -33.00
N LEU A 501 7.10 -6.34 -31.72
CA LEU A 501 6.19 -6.23 -30.57
C LEU A 501 5.83 -4.78 -30.26
N ILE A 502 6.78 -3.85 -30.36
CA ILE A 502 6.50 -2.41 -30.22
C ILE A 502 5.52 -1.94 -31.28
N ALA A 503 5.76 -2.32 -32.54
CA ALA A 503 4.86 -1.98 -33.65
C ALA A 503 3.45 -2.55 -33.45
N ARG A 504 3.36 -3.78 -32.93
CA ARG A 504 2.08 -4.41 -32.55
C ARG A 504 1.39 -3.65 -31.42
N ALA A 505 2.10 -3.29 -30.35
CA ALA A 505 1.55 -2.49 -29.25
C ALA A 505 1.01 -1.15 -29.77
N ARG A 506 1.79 -0.41 -30.56
CA ARG A 506 1.36 0.86 -31.17
C ARG A 506 0.15 0.73 -32.10
N SER A 507 -0.02 -0.40 -32.78
CA SER A 507 -1.20 -0.62 -33.64
C SER A 507 -2.51 -0.64 -32.86
N LEU A 508 -2.47 -0.85 -31.53
CA LEU A 508 -3.63 -0.87 -30.64
C LEU A 508 -4.10 0.54 -30.24
N GLU A 509 -3.32 1.60 -30.49
CA GLU A 509 -3.65 2.99 -30.11
C GLU A 509 -5.00 3.47 -30.69
N ARG A 510 -5.49 2.80 -31.74
CA ARG A 510 -6.80 3.12 -32.35
C ARG A 510 -7.98 2.59 -31.53
N THR A 511 -7.78 1.62 -30.66
CA THR A 511 -8.84 0.89 -29.95
C THR A 511 -8.72 0.93 -28.43
N ARG A 512 -7.51 1.17 -27.92
CA ARG A 512 -7.24 1.26 -26.48
C ARG A 512 -6.04 2.16 -26.21
N TYR A 513 -5.93 2.65 -25.00
CA TYR A 513 -4.77 3.42 -24.56
C TYR A 513 -3.54 2.52 -24.49
N VAL A 514 -2.43 2.97 -25.09
CA VAL A 514 -1.12 2.28 -25.04
C VAL A 514 -0.19 3.11 -24.19
N PRO A 515 0.21 2.64 -22.98
CA PRO A 515 0.96 3.45 -22.04
C PRO A 515 2.37 3.76 -22.54
N PRO A 516 2.72 5.04 -22.74
CA PRO A 516 4.03 5.43 -23.25
C PRO A 516 5.19 5.04 -22.31
N PHE A 517 4.97 5.01 -21.00
CA PHE A 517 5.99 4.58 -20.03
C PHE A 517 6.51 3.16 -20.32
N HIS A 518 5.61 2.25 -20.67
CA HIS A 518 6.00 0.87 -20.95
C HIS A 518 6.66 0.73 -22.34
N LEU A 519 6.31 1.58 -23.30
CA LEU A 519 7.05 1.69 -24.57
C LEU A 519 8.47 2.21 -24.35
N ALA A 520 8.64 3.20 -23.43
CA ALA A 520 9.96 3.71 -23.08
C ALA A 520 10.87 2.60 -22.51
N LEU A 521 10.33 1.68 -21.71
CA LEU A 521 11.08 0.50 -21.25
C LEU A 521 11.56 -0.37 -22.41
N ALA A 522 10.69 -0.62 -23.39
CA ALA A 522 11.05 -1.41 -24.58
C ALA A 522 12.17 -0.74 -25.39
N HIS A 523 12.06 0.56 -25.65
CA HIS A 523 13.09 1.34 -26.35
C HIS A 523 14.40 1.40 -25.54
N THR A 524 14.33 1.52 -24.21
CA THR A 524 15.52 1.44 -23.33
C THR A 524 16.26 0.12 -23.51
N GLY A 525 15.54 -1.02 -23.55
CA GLY A 525 16.14 -2.32 -23.80
C GLY A 525 16.82 -2.43 -25.17
N LEU A 526 16.28 -1.74 -26.20
CA LEU A 526 16.87 -1.66 -27.55
C LEU A 526 18.06 -0.71 -27.65
N GLY A 527 18.32 0.12 -26.62
CA GLY A 527 19.30 1.21 -26.67
C GLY A 527 18.87 2.41 -27.52
N GLU A 528 17.60 2.50 -27.88
CA GLU A 528 16.96 3.57 -28.65
C GLU A 528 16.61 4.72 -27.69
N ARG A 529 17.64 5.52 -27.34
CA ARG A 529 17.50 6.54 -26.27
C ARG A 529 16.54 7.66 -26.62
N ASP A 530 16.55 8.12 -27.86
CA ASP A 530 15.71 9.23 -28.30
C ASP A 530 14.24 8.83 -28.23
N GLU A 531 13.89 7.68 -28.74
CA GLU A 531 12.53 7.12 -28.69
C GLU A 531 12.07 6.83 -27.25
N ALA A 532 13.02 6.41 -26.37
CA ALA A 532 12.73 6.22 -24.96
C ALA A 532 12.37 7.54 -24.28
N PHE A 533 13.11 8.61 -24.52
CA PHE A 533 12.80 9.93 -23.95
C PHE A 533 11.55 10.56 -24.55
N GLU A 534 11.30 10.41 -25.84
CA GLU A 534 10.03 10.83 -26.46
C GLU A 534 8.83 10.15 -25.79
N ALA A 535 8.93 8.85 -25.56
CA ALA A 535 7.88 8.09 -24.87
C ALA A 535 7.71 8.51 -23.40
N LEU A 536 8.81 8.81 -22.68
CA LEU A 536 8.75 9.33 -21.31
C LEU A 536 8.15 10.75 -21.26
N ASP A 537 8.44 11.61 -22.22
CA ASP A 537 7.82 12.92 -22.34
C ASP A 537 6.31 12.81 -22.61
N GLN A 538 5.89 11.88 -23.47
CA GLN A 538 4.47 11.61 -23.71
C GLN A 538 3.80 11.07 -22.44
N ALA A 539 4.45 10.14 -21.72
CA ALA A 539 3.94 9.64 -20.45
C ALA A 539 3.73 10.77 -19.42
N TRP A 540 4.62 11.77 -19.40
CA TRP A 540 4.45 12.95 -18.54
C TRP A 540 3.24 13.81 -18.97
N LEU A 541 3.04 14.01 -20.28
CA LEU A 541 1.87 14.74 -20.80
C LEU A 541 0.56 14.03 -20.49
N ASP A 542 0.56 12.70 -20.54
CA ASP A 542 -0.60 11.86 -20.25
C ASP A 542 -0.85 11.68 -18.75
N ARG A 543 0.06 12.16 -17.89
CA ARG A 543 0.02 11.94 -16.43
C ARG A 543 0.04 10.45 -16.07
N ASP A 544 0.87 9.68 -16.79
CA ASP A 544 1.01 8.24 -16.57
C ASP A 544 1.44 7.93 -15.13
N PRO A 545 0.64 7.17 -14.35
CA PRO A 545 0.95 6.86 -12.94
C PRO A 545 2.29 6.14 -12.75
N ALA A 546 2.72 5.36 -13.75
CA ALA A 546 3.97 4.61 -13.70
C ALA A 546 5.21 5.51 -13.71
N LEU A 547 5.11 6.76 -14.16
CA LEU A 547 6.23 7.71 -14.14
C LEU A 547 6.81 7.92 -12.73
N ALA A 548 6.00 7.83 -11.69
CA ALA A 548 6.46 7.93 -10.31
C ALA A 548 7.50 6.83 -9.97
N THR A 549 7.52 5.73 -10.73
CA THR A 549 8.48 4.62 -10.53
C THR A 549 9.80 4.80 -11.28
N LEU A 550 9.94 5.82 -12.14
CA LEU A 550 11.06 5.98 -13.07
C LEU A 550 12.44 5.85 -12.40
N ASP A 551 12.62 6.54 -11.27
CA ASP A 551 13.92 6.54 -10.57
C ASP A 551 14.16 5.26 -9.74
N ALA A 552 13.09 4.60 -9.30
CA ALA A 552 13.15 3.35 -8.56
C ALA A 552 13.30 2.11 -9.49
N GLU A 553 12.93 2.22 -10.77
CA GLU A 553 12.88 1.10 -11.71
C GLU A 553 14.28 0.76 -12.28
N PRO A 554 14.87 -0.41 -11.94
CA PRO A 554 16.22 -0.75 -12.35
C PRO A 554 16.42 -0.83 -13.88
N ARG A 555 15.37 -1.13 -14.64
CA ARG A 555 15.46 -1.29 -16.10
C ARG A 555 15.73 0.03 -16.84
N PHE A 556 15.58 1.18 -16.19
CA PHE A 556 15.98 2.50 -16.72
C PHE A 556 17.44 2.87 -16.42
N GLU A 557 18.20 2.02 -15.73
CA GLU A 557 19.64 2.26 -15.46
C GLU A 557 20.43 2.74 -16.69
N PRO A 558 20.21 2.18 -17.93
CA PRO A 558 20.92 2.65 -19.13
C PRO A 558 20.66 4.11 -19.52
N LEU A 559 19.55 4.70 -19.04
CA LEU A 559 19.21 6.11 -19.32
C LEU A 559 19.76 7.08 -18.28
N ARG A 560 20.15 6.64 -17.09
CA ARG A 560 20.56 7.52 -15.97
C ARG A 560 21.77 8.38 -16.29
N SER A 561 22.65 7.91 -17.16
CA SER A 561 23.84 8.68 -17.62
C SER A 561 23.53 9.73 -18.71
N ASP A 562 22.33 9.71 -19.29
CA ASP A 562 21.91 10.67 -20.30
C ASP A 562 21.57 12.03 -19.66
N PRO A 563 22.05 13.15 -20.21
CA PRO A 563 21.80 14.48 -19.62
C PRO A 563 20.30 14.87 -19.55
N ARG A 564 19.43 14.23 -20.30
CA ARG A 564 17.98 14.45 -20.26
C ARG A 564 17.30 13.77 -19.07
N TYR A 565 17.91 12.74 -18.47
CA TYR A 565 17.30 11.96 -17.41
C TYR A 565 17.03 12.79 -16.15
N ARG A 566 18.05 13.50 -15.68
CA ARG A 566 17.94 14.30 -14.46
C ARG A 566 16.89 15.42 -14.55
N PRO A 567 16.84 16.24 -15.62
CA PRO A 567 15.77 17.21 -15.81
C PRO A 567 14.36 16.59 -15.84
N LEU A 568 14.21 15.38 -16.39
CA LEU A 568 12.94 14.67 -16.40
C LEU A 568 12.52 14.25 -14.98
N VAL A 569 13.41 13.64 -14.19
CA VAL A 569 13.14 13.27 -12.80
C VAL A 569 12.77 14.49 -11.94
N GLU A 570 13.47 15.63 -12.14
CA GLU A 570 13.17 16.90 -11.47
C GLU A 570 11.79 17.46 -11.88
N ARG A 571 11.42 17.33 -13.16
CA ARG A 571 10.10 17.75 -13.68
C ARG A 571 8.95 16.90 -13.11
N ILE A 572 9.17 15.59 -12.92
CA ILE A 572 8.20 14.67 -12.33
C ILE A 572 8.12 14.87 -10.81
N LYS A 573 9.09 15.61 -10.22
CA LYS A 573 9.21 15.86 -8.77
C LYS A 573 9.35 14.59 -7.94
N ILE A 574 9.98 13.55 -8.48
CA ILE A 574 10.29 12.34 -7.70
C ILE A 574 11.23 12.75 -6.56
N PRO A 575 10.91 12.39 -5.30
CA PRO A 575 11.80 12.69 -4.19
C PRO A 575 13.13 12.00 -4.43
N ARG A 576 14.21 12.75 -4.33
CA ARG A 576 15.54 12.11 -4.31
C ARG A 576 15.58 11.20 -3.09
N SER A 577 15.98 9.94 -3.32
CA SER A 577 16.25 9.08 -2.20
C SER A 577 17.20 9.83 -1.26
N ARG A 578 16.83 10.00 0.01
CA ARG A 578 17.70 10.59 1.04
C ARG A 578 18.89 9.68 1.36
N VAL A 579 19.05 8.61 0.59
CA VAL A 579 20.18 7.68 0.65
C VAL A 579 21.25 8.21 -0.31
N GLY A 580 22.19 8.90 0.26
CA GLY A 580 23.40 9.51 -0.19
C GLY A 580 23.94 9.24 -1.61
N VAL A 581 24.22 10.36 -2.28
CA VAL A 581 25.37 10.46 -3.19
C VAL A 581 26.69 10.25 -2.43
#